data_4676ec2e0d3bc1c3a7d80573c957dd21
#
_entry.id   4676ec2e0d3bc1c3a7d80573c957dd21
#
_cell.length_a   1.000
_cell.length_b   1.000
_cell.length_c   1.000
_cell.angle_alpha   90.00
_cell.angle_beta   90.00
_cell.angle_gamma   90.00
#
_symmetry.space_group_name_H-M   'P 1'
#
loop_
_entity.id
_entity.type
_entity.pdbx_description
1 polymer ?
#
loop_
_entity_poly.entity_id
_entity_poly.type
_entity_poly.pdbx_seq_one_letter_code
_entity_poly.pdbx_strand_id
1 'polypeptide(L)'
;MRRIKHTLTALALTTLAGCAIAQDSTSLTIYSTATPGAIDPNLYRPVPGGTQYNNPYQRVNQIQGYAIIRQDRTLDLEQGISNLEFTDVAALIDPTTVRFESLTHPDSTSVLDQNYQYDLVSIDRLLERYIDHPINVDGQEHTLLSAQGGILLLQNRDGSVRSQVGYQNVTFPALDQALVTKPTLSWTVSADHAGDHDTRISYETQGITWWADYNLVFNPGDTENTGTIDLGAWVSILNQSGGSYTDAQLKLVAGDVNRAQPNNKSFYGGYEAMSARAVSADMGFEEKSFFEYHLYALGRKVSIPDRSTKQIELFESVSDVPATKILVYDGAQQFAHYRYANANTDQSFGSNSNAKVEVHLRFKNDKDHGLGMPLPSGRMRVSQLDEADNAYEFIGESVIDHTPRNEHVTIKLGNAFDVVGERKQTDFKRGSRWVTESFEIKVRNQKEEPVDVLVQEHLYRWSNADITATDHEYDQIDSRTIHFPITIGPEQEETITYTVHYTW
;
A
#
# COMPACT_ATOMS: atom_id res chain seq x y z
N MET A 1 62.34 -49.02 -43.07
CA MET A 1 61.52 -47.81 -43.14
C MET A 1 60.03 -48.21 -43.08
N ARG A 2 59.43 -48.17 -41.91
CA ARG A 2 58.00 -48.48 -41.69
C ARG A 2 57.21 -47.18 -41.64
N ARG A 3 56.24 -47.00 -42.55
CA ARG A 3 55.31 -45.87 -42.57
C ARG A 3 54.19 -46.22 -41.61
N ILE A 4 53.99 -45.34 -40.63
CA ILE A 4 52.85 -45.37 -39.71
C ILE A 4 51.69 -44.50 -40.33
N LYS A 5 50.58 -45.19 -40.57
CA LYS A 5 49.34 -44.49 -41.01
C LYS A 5 48.59 -44.02 -39.75
N HIS A 6 48.42 -42.73 -39.59
CA HIS A 6 47.52 -42.16 -38.60
C HIS A 6 46.08 -42.11 -39.15
N THR A 7 45.19 -42.85 -38.49
CA THR A 7 43.77 -42.83 -38.74
C THR A 7 43.18 -41.77 -37.81
N LEU A 8 42.64 -40.64 -38.34
CA LEU A 8 41.87 -39.69 -37.62
C LEU A 8 40.45 -40.23 -37.44
N THR A 9 40.04 -40.49 -36.19
CA THR A 9 38.66 -40.78 -35.82
C THR A 9 37.97 -39.45 -35.48
N ALA A 10 37.05 -39.03 -36.33
CA ALA A 10 36.20 -37.85 -36.07
C ALA A 10 35.13 -38.22 -35.01
N LEU A 11 35.22 -37.59 -33.84
CA LEU A 11 34.22 -37.68 -32.79
C LEU A 11 33.09 -36.71 -33.11
N ALA A 12 31.95 -37.25 -33.54
CA ALA A 12 30.74 -36.44 -33.74
C ALA A 12 30.15 -36.10 -32.38
N LEU A 13 30.24 -34.80 -31.98
CA LEU A 13 29.55 -34.26 -30.83
C LEU A 13 28.08 -34.05 -31.21
N THR A 14 27.22 -34.97 -30.82
CA THR A 14 25.75 -34.75 -30.85
C THR A 14 25.39 -33.81 -29.70
N THR A 15 25.12 -32.56 -30.02
CA THR A 15 24.46 -31.62 -29.10
C THR A 15 23.01 -32.10 -28.92
N LEU A 16 22.73 -32.74 -27.80
CA LEU A 16 21.36 -32.86 -27.32
C LEU A 16 20.86 -31.46 -26.99
N ALA A 17 20.05 -30.91 -27.88
CA ALA A 17 19.18 -29.81 -27.54
C ALA A 17 18.17 -30.36 -26.50
N GLY A 18 18.44 -30.11 -25.23
CA GLY A 18 17.47 -30.36 -24.18
C GLY A 18 16.27 -29.47 -24.44
N CYS A 19 15.14 -30.03 -24.83
CA CYS A 19 13.86 -29.38 -24.66
C CYS A 19 13.71 -29.07 -23.18
N ALA A 20 13.86 -27.81 -22.81
CA ALA A 20 13.47 -27.33 -21.49
C ALA A 20 11.94 -27.49 -21.43
N ILE A 21 11.49 -28.51 -20.72
CA ILE A 21 10.04 -28.61 -20.34
C ILE A 21 9.74 -27.32 -19.60
N ALA A 22 8.82 -26.52 -20.11
CA ALA A 22 8.40 -25.30 -19.42
C ALA A 22 7.81 -25.72 -18.08
N GLN A 23 8.48 -25.34 -17.03
CA GLN A 23 8.04 -25.61 -15.66
C GLN A 23 6.96 -24.59 -15.32
N ASP A 24 5.82 -25.05 -14.82
CA ASP A 24 4.75 -24.20 -14.34
C ASP A 24 5.34 -23.08 -13.45
N SER A 25 5.08 -21.83 -13.82
CA SER A 25 5.59 -20.68 -13.10
C SER A 25 4.51 -19.65 -12.84
N THR A 26 4.55 -19.06 -11.65
CA THR A 26 3.63 -17.96 -11.27
C THR A 26 4.43 -16.69 -10.97
N SER A 27 3.94 -15.59 -11.46
CA SER A 27 4.50 -14.26 -11.25
C SER A 27 3.41 -13.31 -10.78
N LEU A 28 3.68 -12.56 -9.71
CA LEU A 28 2.79 -11.52 -9.19
C LEU A 28 3.44 -10.16 -9.34
N THR A 29 2.71 -9.21 -9.89
CA THR A 29 3.07 -7.79 -9.80
C THR A 29 1.96 -7.09 -9.02
N ILE A 30 2.25 -6.67 -7.79
CA ILE A 30 1.27 -6.07 -6.88
C ILE A 30 1.42 -4.55 -6.91
N TYR A 31 0.32 -3.87 -7.19
CA TYR A 31 0.20 -2.42 -7.19
C TYR A 31 -0.53 -2.00 -5.91
N SER A 32 0.09 -1.15 -5.12
CA SER A 32 -0.55 -0.57 -3.94
C SER A 32 -1.07 0.83 -4.28
N THR A 33 -2.33 1.08 -3.92
CA THR A 33 -2.90 2.43 -3.87
C THR A 33 -3.28 2.77 -2.41
N ALA A 34 -2.80 1.96 -1.48
CA ALA A 34 -3.09 2.14 -0.07
C ALA A 34 -2.28 3.29 0.50
N THR A 35 -2.95 4.27 1.08
CA THR A 35 -2.30 5.25 1.95
C THR A 35 -1.78 4.50 3.19
N PRO A 36 -0.50 4.63 3.55
CA PRO A 36 0.05 4.00 4.73
C PRO A 36 -0.76 4.32 5.99
N GLY A 37 -1.04 3.31 6.79
CA GLY A 37 -1.89 3.45 7.98
C GLY A 37 -3.40 3.46 7.70
N ALA A 38 -3.84 3.55 6.43
CA ALA A 38 -5.27 3.49 6.06
C ALA A 38 -5.81 2.07 5.92
N ILE A 39 -4.95 1.04 5.92
CA ILE A 39 -5.42 -0.36 5.91
C ILE A 39 -6.00 -0.69 7.28
N ASP A 40 -7.30 -0.96 7.31
CA ASP A 40 -8.00 -1.31 8.55
C ASP A 40 -7.30 -2.50 9.23
N PRO A 41 -6.82 -2.34 10.48
CA PRO A 41 -6.20 -3.43 11.24
C PRO A 41 -7.04 -4.70 11.32
N ASN A 42 -8.36 -4.60 11.25
CA ASN A 42 -9.26 -5.75 11.23
C ASN A 42 -9.13 -6.63 9.98
N LEU A 43 -8.48 -6.15 8.92
CA LEU A 43 -8.23 -6.93 7.71
C LEU A 43 -7.03 -7.88 7.88
N TYR A 44 -6.05 -7.54 8.72
CA TYR A 44 -4.81 -8.30 8.88
C TYR A 44 -4.51 -8.75 10.32
N ARG A 45 -5.34 -8.35 11.31
CA ARG A 45 -5.24 -8.81 12.71
C ARG A 45 -6.44 -9.66 13.08
N PRO A 46 -6.26 -10.72 13.88
CA PRO A 46 -7.39 -11.44 14.46
C PRO A 46 -8.11 -10.52 15.47
N VAL A 47 -9.42 -10.38 15.33
CA VAL A 47 -10.27 -9.65 16.28
C VAL A 47 -10.97 -10.67 17.19
N PRO A 48 -10.55 -10.83 18.45
CA PRO A 48 -11.22 -11.73 19.38
C PRO A 48 -12.66 -11.27 19.61
N GLY A 49 -13.64 -12.13 19.35
CA GLY A 49 -15.06 -11.87 19.59
C GLY A 49 -15.73 -10.89 18.61
N GLY A 50 -15.03 -10.45 17.58
CA GLY A 50 -15.63 -9.66 16.50
C GLY A 50 -16.62 -10.51 15.71
N THR A 51 -17.84 -9.99 15.49
CA THR A 51 -18.74 -10.53 14.48
C THR A 51 -17.99 -10.53 13.17
N GLN A 52 -17.56 -11.69 12.72
CA GLN A 52 -17.04 -11.85 11.37
C GLN A 52 -18.14 -11.32 10.44
N TYR A 53 -17.84 -10.24 9.73
CA TYR A 53 -18.67 -9.87 8.59
C TYR A 53 -18.66 -11.08 7.66
N ASN A 54 -19.77 -11.80 7.62
CA ASN A 54 -19.91 -13.08 6.92
C ASN A 54 -19.88 -12.95 5.39
N ASN A 55 -19.65 -11.76 4.87
CA ASN A 55 -19.56 -11.54 3.43
C ASN A 55 -18.13 -11.16 3.01
N PRO A 56 -17.36 -12.09 2.43
CA PRO A 56 -16.01 -11.80 1.92
C PRO A 56 -15.99 -10.66 0.89
N TYR A 57 -17.06 -10.48 0.12
CA TYR A 57 -17.14 -9.43 -0.90
C TYR A 57 -17.30 -8.01 -0.31
N GLN A 58 -17.82 -7.86 0.91
CA GLN A 58 -17.89 -6.54 1.57
C GLN A 58 -16.53 -6.05 2.08
N ARG A 59 -15.61 -6.96 2.38
CA ARG A 59 -14.24 -6.62 2.81
C ARG A 59 -13.34 -6.20 1.66
N VAL A 60 -13.57 -6.73 0.48
CA VAL A 60 -12.73 -6.50 -0.71
C VAL A 60 -12.70 -5.05 -1.14
N ASN A 61 -13.85 -4.37 -1.08
CA ASN A 61 -13.94 -2.94 -1.39
C ASN A 61 -13.15 -2.04 -0.43
N GLN A 62 -12.64 -2.60 0.68
CA GLN A 62 -11.80 -1.90 1.65
C GLN A 62 -10.31 -2.12 1.41
N ILE A 63 -9.94 -3.11 0.59
CA ILE A 63 -8.55 -3.37 0.23
C ILE A 63 -8.18 -2.54 -0.99
N GLN A 64 -7.43 -1.49 -0.76
CA GLN A 64 -6.94 -0.62 -1.82
C GLN A 64 -5.69 -1.25 -2.44
N GLY A 65 -5.80 -1.68 -3.70
CA GLY A 65 -4.74 -2.32 -4.44
C GLY A 65 -5.24 -3.43 -5.35
N TYR A 66 -4.38 -3.89 -6.24
CA TYR A 66 -4.63 -4.97 -7.18
C TYR A 66 -3.32 -5.64 -7.58
N ALA A 67 -3.41 -6.83 -8.18
CA ALA A 67 -2.24 -7.49 -8.75
C ALA A 67 -2.50 -7.94 -10.18
N ILE A 68 -1.44 -7.91 -10.98
CA ILE A 68 -1.38 -8.62 -12.25
C ILE A 68 -0.72 -9.98 -11.96
N ILE A 69 -1.50 -11.03 -12.20
CA ILE A 69 -1.05 -12.41 -12.09
C ILE A 69 -0.65 -12.89 -13.48
N ARG A 70 0.49 -13.53 -13.59
CA ARG A 70 0.93 -14.22 -14.79
C ARG A 70 1.31 -15.65 -14.44
N GLN A 71 0.74 -16.59 -15.14
CA GLN A 71 0.99 -18.01 -14.98
C GLN A 71 1.43 -18.60 -16.33
N ASP A 72 2.59 -19.21 -16.37
CA ASP A 72 3.04 -19.98 -17.49
C ASP A 72 2.77 -21.46 -17.15
N ARG A 73 1.98 -22.16 -17.99
CA ARG A 73 1.57 -23.57 -17.79
C ARG A 73 1.58 -24.31 -19.11
N THR A 74 1.88 -25.59 -19.05
CA THR A 74 1.70 -26.48 -20.18
C THR A 74 0.27 -27.02 -20.18
N LEU A 75 -0.48 -26.80 -21.25
CA LEU A 75 -1.86 -27.24 -21.43
C LEU A 75 -1.95 -28.16 -22.66
N ASP A 76 -2.64 -29.29 -22.52
CA ASP A 76 -2.93 -30.20 -23.64
C ASP A 76 -4.13 -29.66 -24.41
N LEU A 77 -3.93 -29.31 -25.69
CA LEU A 77 -4.96 -28.77 -26.57
C LEU A 77 -5.30 -29.79 -27.69
N GLU A 78 -6.58 -29.87 -28.03
CA GLU A 78 -7.05 -30.64 -29.18
C GLU A 78 -6.96 -29.81 -30.47
N GLN A 79 -6.68 -30.46 -31.61
CA GLN A 79 -6.74 -29.79 -32.91
C GLN A 79 -8.17 -29.43 -33.26
N GLY A 80 -8.38 -28.20 -33.70
CA GLY A 80 -9.70 -27.65 -34.05
C GLY A 80 -10.25 -26.79 -32.91
N ILE A 81 -11.57 -26.83 -32.74
CA ILE A 81 -12.26 -26.06 -31.68
C ILE A 81 -12.57 -27.00 -30.52
N SER A 82 -12.08 -26.65 -29.33
CA SER A 82 -12.29 -27.41 -28.10
C SER A 82 -12.62 -26.51 -26.92
N ASN A 83 -13.16 -27.10 -25.85
CA ASN A 83 -13.40 -26.40 -24.59
C ASN A 83 -12.28 -26.70 -23.62
N LEU A 84 -11.75 -25.65 -22.98
CA LEU A 84 -10.67 -25.72 -22.01
C LEU A 84 -11.12 -25.07 -20.69
N GLU A 85 -10.96 -25.79 -19.58
CA GLU A 85 -11.21 -25.27 -18.25
C GLU A 85 -9.89 -24.93 -17.56
N PHE A 86 -9.77 -23.67 -17.11
CA PHE A 86 -8.63 -23.19 -16.36
C PHE A 86 -9.07 -22.85 -14.93
N THR A 87 -8.74 -23.74 -14.02
CA THR A 87 -9.12 -23.67 -12.60
C THR A 87 -8.05 -22.97 -11.76
N ASP A 88 -8.35 -22.70 -10.48
CA ASP A 88 -7.45 -22.08 -9.51
C ASP A 88 -7.08 -20.62 -9.83
N VAL A 89 -7.95 -19.89 -10.51
CA VAL A 89 -7.84 -18.43 -10.63
C VAL A 89 -8.29 -17.75 -9.34
N ALA A 90 -7.87 -16.51 -9.15
CA ALA A 90 -8.33 -15.71 -8.01
C ALA A 90 -9.85 -15.51 -8.07
N ALA A 91 -10.53 -15.60 -6.91
CA ALA A 91 -11.98 -15.38 -6.85
C ALA A 91 -12.38 -13.95 -7.23
N LEU A 92 -11.47 -12.99 -7.05
CA LEU A 92 -11.68 -11.56 -7.31
C LEU A 92 -10.99 -11.10 -8.62
N ILE A 93 -10.85 -12.03 -9.56
CA ILE A 93 -10.35 -11.74 -10.91
C ILE A 93 -11.28 -10.74 -11.63
N ASP A 94 -10.69 -9.83 -12.38
CA ASP A 94 -11.41 -9.09 -13.42
C ASP A 94 -11.35 -9.89 -14.74
N PRO A 95 -12.43 -10.58 -15.11
CA PRO A 95 -12.42 -11.46 -16.29
C PRO A 95 -12.19 -10.68 -17.60
N THR A 96 -12.41 -9.36 -17.59
CA THR A 96 -12.20 -8.53 -18.80
C THR A 96 -10.72 -8.27 -19.08
N THR A 97 -9.85 -8.56 -18.13
CA THR A 97 -8.39 -8.35 -18.22
C THR A 97 -7.63 -9.62 -18.59
N VAL A 98 -8.33 -10.74 -18.70
CA VAL A 98 -7.70 -12.04 -18.98
C VAL A 98 -7.11 -12.05 -20.38
N ARG A 99 -5.86 -12.46 -20.45
CA ARG A 99 -5.13 -12.67 -21.69
C ARG A 99 -4.56 -14.08 -21.70
N PHE A 100 -4.88 -14.83 -22.74
CA PHE A 100 -4.30 -16.12 -23.06
C PHE A 100 -3.35 -15.98 -24.24
N GLU A 101 -2.20 -16.67 -24.19
CA GLU A 101 -1.20 -16.69 -25.23
C GLU A 101 -0.55 -18.07 -25.27
N SER A 102 -0.56 -18.74 -26.42
CA SER A 102 0.27 -19.91 -26.64
C SER A 102 1.69 -19.46 -26.97
N LEU A 103 2.68 -19.93 -26.22
CA LEU A 103 4.08 -19.63 -26.45
C LEU A 103 4.69 -20.61 -27.50
N THR A 104 4.13 -21.81 -27.63
CA THR A 104 4.58 -22.82 -28.57
C THR A 104 4.06 -22.52 -29.99
N HIS A 105 2.79 -22.13 -30.12
CA HIS A 105 2.12 -21.86 -31.39
C HIS A 105 1.31 -20.55 -31.35
N PRO A 106 1.97 -19.39 -31.25
CA PRO A 106 1.28 -18.10 -31.00
C PRO A 106 0.37 -17.66 -32.14
N ASP A 107 0.73 -17.98 -33.38
CA ASP A 107 -0.01 -17.53 -34.58
C ASP A 107 -1.18 -18.45 -34.97
N SER A 108 -1.25 -19.63 -34.37
CA SER A 108 -2.23 -20.66 -34.74
C SER A 108 -3.06 -21.17 -33.57
N THR A 109 -3.05 -20.46 -32.44
CA THR A 109 -3.87 -20.75 -31.26
C THR A 109 -4.55 -19.48 -30.80
N SER A 110 -5.88 -19.53 -30.64
CA SER A 110 -6.68 -18.37 -30.19
C SER A 110 -7.85 -18.78 -29.32
N VAL A 111 -8.21 -17.91 -28.38
CA VAL A 111 -9.46 -18.02 -27.60
C VAL A 111 -10.56 -17.34 -28.39
N LEU A 112 -11.63 -18.07 -28.68
CA LEU A 112 -12.80 -17.59 -29.42
C LEU A 112 -13.85 -16.97 -28.51
N ASP A 113 -14.06 -17.57 -27.32
CA ASP A 113 -14.90 -17.03 -26.26
C ASP A 113 -14.39 -17.43 -24.89
N GLN A 114 -14.84 -16.70 -23.86
CA GLN A 114 -14.47 -16.89 -22.47
C GLN A 114 -15.69 -16.75 -21.59
N ASN A 115 -15.85 -17.69 -20.66
CA ASN A 115 -16.81 -17.62 -19.58
C ASN A 115 -16.09 -17.72 -18.23
N TYR A 116 -16.45 -16.86 -17.28
CA TYR A 116 -15.96 -16.92 -15.92
C TYR A 116 -17.01 -17.48 -14.98
N GLN A 117 -16.74 -18.65 -14.43
CA GLN A 117 -17.61 -19.35 -13.50
C GLN A 117 -17.15 -19.06 -12.07
N TYR A 118 -17.93 -18.26 -11.36
CA TYR A 118 -17.63 -17.80 -9.99
C TYR A 118 -18.67 -18.24 -8.95
N ASP A 119 -19.73 -18.93 -9.40
CA ASP A 119 -20.80 -19.40 -8.50
C ASP A 119 -20.32 -20.66 -7.75
N LEU A 120 -19.60 -20.41 -6.65
CA LEU A 120 -19.02 -21.48 -5.85
C LEU A 120 -20.07 -22.24 -5.08
N VAL A 121 -19.88 -23.56 -4.98
CA VAL A 121 -20.72 -24.45 -4.18
C VAL A 121 -20.77 -23.99 -2.73
N SER A 122 -21.97 -23.70 -2.26
CA SER A 122 -22.30 -23.46 -0.84
C SER A 122 -23.68 -23.99 -0.55
N ILE A 123 -23.99 -24.18 0.74
CA ILE A 123 -25.31 -24.66 1.13
C ILE A 123 -26.41 -23.69 0.66
N ASP A 124 -26.16 -22.38 0.76
CA ASP A 124 -27.14 -21.37 0.34
C ASP A 124 -27.35 -21.41 -1.19
N ARG A 125 -26.27 -21.57 -1.96
CA ARG A 125 -26.35 -21.69 -3.42
C ARG A 125 -27.04 -22.96 -3.88
N LEU A 126 -26.77 -24.07 -3.20
CA LEU A 126 -27.50 -25.32 -3.47
C LEU A 126 -28.98 -25.14 -3.16
N LEU A 127 -29.32 -24.54 -2.04
CA LEU A 127 -30.73 -24.28 -1.71
C LEU A 127 -31.44 -23.37 -2.73
N GLU A 128 -30.76 -22.28 -3.16
CA GLU A 128 -31.31 -21.42 -4.22
C GLU A 128 -31.61 -22.17 -5.54
N ARG A 129 -30.70 -23.08 -5.94
CA ARG A 129 -30.83 -23.87 -7.16
C ARG A 129 -31.89 -24.97 -7.07
N TYR A 130 -32.11 -25.49 -5.84
CA TYR A 130 -33.07 -26.54 -5.62
C TYR A 130 -34.48 -26.05 -5.23
N ILE A 131 -34.78 -24.75 -5.34
CA ILE A 131 -36.14 -24.25 -5.24
C ILE A 131 -37.00 -24.92 -6.34
N ASP A 132 -38.19 -25.42 -5.96
CA ASP A 132 -39.12 -26.22 -6.78
C ASP A 132 -38.57 -27.59 -7.19
N HIS A 133 -37.45 -28.05 -6.60
CA HIS A 133 -36.86 -29.36 -6.89
C HIS A 133 -36.84 -30.25 -5.62
N PRO A 134 -36.76 -31.57 -5.80
CA PRO A 134 -36.72 -32.50 -4.68
C PRO A 134 -35.38 -32.44 -3.94
N ILE A 135 -35.45 -32.36 -2.62
CA ILE A 135 -34.33 -32.51 -1.69
C ILE A 135 -34.70 -33.53 -0.62
N ASN A 136 -33.70 -34.12 0.03
CA ASN A 136 -33.91 -35.03 1.16
C ASN A 136 -33.63 -34.30 2.47
N VAL A 137 -34.57 -34.30 3.40
CA VAL A 137 -34.45 -33.70 4.71
C VAL A 137 -34.87 -34.73 5.74
N ASP A 138 -34.00 -35.03 6.73
CA ASP A 138 -34.20 -36.05 7.73
C ASP A 138 -34.52 -37.46 7.16
N GLY A 139 -33.95 -37.77 5.98
CA GLY A 139 -34.18 -39.05 5.29
C GLY A 139 -35.49 -39.13 4.51
N GLN A 140 -36.25 -38.06 4.40
CA GLN A 140 -37.50 -37.97 3.64
C GLN A 140 -37.36 -36.96 2.47
N GLU A 141 -37.95 -37.33 1.35
CA GLU A 141 -37.97 -36.49 0.15
C GLU A 141 -39.06 -35.42 0.22
N HIS A 142 -38.73 -34.20 -0.01
CA HIS A 142 -39.59 -33.02 -0.04
C HIS A 142 -39.27 -32.15 -1.26
N THR A 143 -40.24 -31.38 -1.75
CA THR A 143 -39.95 -30.29 -2.69
C THR A 143 -39.61 -29.03 -1.90
N LEU A 144 -38.45 -28.42 -2.17
CA LEU A 144 -38.05 -27.17 -1.54
C LEU A 144 -38.81 -26.00 -2.17
N LEU A 145 -39.65 -25.31 -1.40
CA LEU A 145 -40.40 -24.15 -1.86
C LEU A 145 -39.68 -22.83 -1.61
N SER A 146 -38.93 -22.76 -0.54
CA SER A 146 -38.16 -21.54 -0.17
C SER A 146 -37.07 -21.88 0.82
N ALA A 147 -35.97 -21.10 0.78
CA ALA A 147 -34.85 -21.15 1.73
C ALA A 147 -34.40 -19.72 2.08
N GLN A 148 -35.12 -19.05 2.96
CA GLN A 148 -34.83 -17.67 3.33
C GLN A 148 -34.70 -17.50 4.85
N GLY A 149 -33.76 -16.65 5.28
CA GLY A 149 -33.60 -16.32 6.71
C GLY A 149 -33.25 -17.52 7.60
N GLY A 150 -32.63 -18.57 7.04
CA GLY A 150 -32.33 -19.80 7.80
C GLY A 150 -33.54 -20.72 7.97
N ILE A 151 -34.63 -20.50 7.24
CA ILE A 151 -35.86 -21.31 7.29
C ILE A 151 -36.08 -21.98 5.93
N LEU A 152 -36.31 -23.28 5.92
CA LEU A 152 -36.77 -24.04 4.76
C LEU A 152 -38.28 -24.15 4.80
N LEU A 153 -38.95 -23.91 3.64
CA LEU A 153 -40.33 -24.29 3.41
C LEU A 153 -40.33 -25.52 2.48
N LEU A 154 -40.89 -26.61 3.00
CA LEU A 154 -40.85 -27.93 2.40
C LEU A 154 -42.25 -28.41 2.09
N GLN A 155 -42.52 -28.84 0.87
CA GLN A 155 -43.76 -29.49 0.50
C GLN A 155 -43.59 -30.99 0.59
N ASN A 156 -44.49 -31.64 1.36
CA ASN A 156 -44.58 -33.07 1.47
C ASN A 156 -45.24 -33.69 0.24
N ARG A 157 -45.10 -35.00 0.09
CA ARG A 157 -45.75 -35.73 -1.05
C ARG A 157 -47.29 -35.66 -1.04
N ASP A 158 -47.89 -35.40 0.13
CA ASP A 158 -49.34 -35.21 0.27
C ASP A 158 -49.82 -33.78 -0.05
N GLY A 159 -48.89 -32.87 -0.43
CA GLY A 159 -49.17 -31.48 -0.73
C GLY A 159 -49.15 -30.56 0.47
N SER A 160 -49.04 -31.08 1.71
CA SER A 160 -48.92 -30.23 2.91
C SER A 160 -47.58 -29.53 2.92
N VAL A 161 -47.52 -28.35 3.56
CA VAL A 161 -46.29 -27.55 3.69
C VAL A 161 -45.82 -27.51 5.12
N ARG A 162 -44.55 -27.78 5.37
CA ARG A 162 -43.90 -27.62 6.68
C ARG A 162 -42.73 -26.61 6.61
N SER A 163 -42.43 -26.01 7.73
CA SER A 163 -41.23 -25.19 7.89
C SER A 163 -40.21 -25.94 8.76
N GLN A 164 -38.92 -25.75 8.46
CA GLN A 164 -37.79 -26.23 9.23
C GLN A 164 -36.81 -25.11 9.46
N VAL A 165 -36.39 -24.91 10.71
CA VAL A 165 -35.37 -23.94 11.07
C VAL A 165 -33.99 -24.59 10.95
N GLY A 166 -33.07 -23.92 10.24
CA GLY A 166 -31.73 -24.43 9.98
C GLY A 166 -31.66 -25.40 8.80
N TYR A 167 -30.44 -25.76 8.43
CA TYR A 167 -30.13 -26.60 7.27
C TYR A 167 -29.59 -27.98 7.68
N GLN A 168 -29.94 -28.45 8.86
CA GLN A 168 -29.47 -29.73 9.38
C GLN A 168 -30.10 -30.89 8.59
N ASN A 169 -29.29 -31.93 8.35
CA ASN A 169 -29.72 -33.16 7.67
C ASN A 169 -30.30 -32.94 6.26
N VAL A 170 -29.90 -31.87 5.56
CA VAL A 170 -30.29 -31.66 4.17
C VAL A 170 -29.33 -32.40 3.25
N THR A 171 -29.87 -33.18 2.32
CA THR A 171 -29.09 -33.89 1.29
C THR A 171 -29.66 -33.54 -0.10
N PHE A 172 -28.77 -33.22 -1.00
CA PHE A 172 -29.10 -32.91 -2.40
C PHE A 172 -28.83 -34.13 -3.27
N PRO A 173 -29.70 -34.45 -4.28
CA PRO A 173 -29.52 -35.61 -5.14
C PRO A 173 -28.25 -35.58 -5.98
N ALA A 174 -27.85 -34.40 -6.45
CA ALA A 174 -26.65 -34.20 -7.24
C ALA A 174 -26.11 -32.79 -7.06
N LEU A 175 -24.83 -32.58 -7.44
CA LEU A 175 -24.30 -31.24 -7.61
C LEU A 175 -24.79 -30.69 -8.96
N ASP A 176 -25.35 -29.47 -8.94
CA ASP A 176 -25.69 -28.75 -10.17
C ASP A 176 -24.38 -28.49 -10.96
N GLN A 177 -24.37 -28.83 -12.24
CA GLN A 177 -23.19 -28.63 -13.10
C GLN A 177 -22.80 -27.16 -13.30
N ALA A 178 -23.70 -26.22 -12.99
CA ALA A 178 -23.41 -24.78 -13.01
C ALA A 178 -22.65 -24.29 -11.80
N LEU A 179 -22.56 -25.09 -10.71
CA LEU A 179 -21.80 -24.75 -9.52
C LEU A 179 -20.41 -25.37 -9.58
N VAL A 180 -19.41 -24.54 -9.38
CA VAL A 180 -17.99 -24.97 -9.38
C VAL A 180 -17.41 -24.98 -7.97
N THR A 181 -16.46 -25.86 -7.72
CA THR A 181 -15.77 -25.93 -6.40
C THR A 181 -14.68 -24.88 -6.27
N LYS A 182 -14.22 -24.35 -7.39
CA LYS A 182 -13.17 -23.31 -7.48
C LYS A 182 -13.52 -22.34 -8.60
N PRO A 183 -13.13 -21.06 -8.49
CA PRO A 183 -13.28 -20.12 -9.59
C PRO A 183 -12.60 -20.66 -10.86
N THR A 184 -13.32 -20.68 -11.96
CA THR A 184 -12.89 -21.34 -13.21
C THR A 184 -13.11 -20.42 -14.39
N LEU A 185 -12.09 -20.29 -15.24
CA LEU A 185 -12.22 -19.73 -16.58
C LEU A 185 -12.48 -20.89 -17.56
N SER A 186 -13.57 -20.81 -18.31
CA SER A 186 -13.93 -21.75 -19.37
C SER A 186 -13.74 -21.06 -20.71
N TRP A 187 -12.91 -21.63 -21.57
CA TRP A 187 -12.58 -21.09 -22.87
C TRP A 187 -13.00 -22.03 -24.00
N THR A 188 -13.53 -21.46 -25.08
CA THR A 188 -13.54 -22.12 -26.37
C THR A 188 -12.27 -21.72 -27.11
N VAL A 189 -11.39 -22.69 -27.34
CA VAL A 189 -10.07 -22.48 -27.96
C VAL A 189 -10.06 -23.08 -29.35
N SER A 190 -9.47 -22.35 -30.32
CA SER A 190 -9.14 -22.89 -31.64
C SER A 190 -7.62 -23.09 -31.71
N ALA A 191 -7.18 -24.31 -32.04
CA ALA A 191 -5.77 -24.65 -32.20
C ALA A 191 -5.54 -25.46 -33.48
N ASP A 192 -4.56 -25.11 -34.29
CA ASP A 192 -4.21 -25.84 -35.51
C ASP A 192 -3.38 -27.12 -35.22
N HIS A 193 -2.79 -27.19 -34.01
CA HIS A 193 -1.96 -28.29 -33.57
C HIS A 193 -2.49 -28.88 -32.27
N ALA A 194 -2.56 -30.22 -32.21
CA ALA A 194 -2.89 -30.94 -30.99
C ALA A 194 -1.64 -31.22 -30.15
N GLY A 195 -1.81 -31.39 -28.81
CA GLY A 195 -0.78 -31.77 -27.85
C GLY A 195 -0.43 -30.68 -26.87
N ASP A 196 0.74 -30.82 -26.23
CA ASP A 196 1.20 -29.93 -25.19
C ASP A 196 1.59 -28.56 -25.74
N HIS A 197 0.89 -27.53 -25.28
CA HIS A 197 1.20 -26.13 -25.55
C HIS A 197 1.72 -25.46 -24.28
N ASP A 198 2.91 -24.88 -24.33
CA ASP A 198 3.34 -23.94 -23.33
C ASP A 198 2.52 -22.67 -23.49
N THR A 199 1.80 -22.31 -22.46
CA THR A 199 0.84 -21.19 -22.48
C THR A 199 1.14 -20.18 -21.41
N ARG A 200 0.80 -18.94 -21.66
CA ARG A 200 0.84 -17.84 -20.72
C ARG A 200 -0.55 -17.27 -20.52
N ILE A 201 -0.98 -17.27 -19.27
CA ILE A 201 -2.24 -16.68 -18.86
C ILE A 201 -1.90 -15.49 -17.94
N SER A 202 -2.48 -14.34 -18.23
CA SER A 202 -2.35 -13.17 -17.35
C SER A 202 -3.70 -12.53 -17.10
N TYR A 203 -3.90 -12.03 -15.88
CA TYR A 203 -5.14 -11.36 -15.48
C TYR A 203 -4.89 -10.44 -14.29
N GLU A 204 -5.79 -9.48 -14.11
CA GLU A 204 -5.87 -8.64 -12.94
C GLU A 204 -6.78 -9.26 -11.88
N THR A 205 -6.39 -9.13 -10.60
CA THR A 205 -7.23 -9.46 -9.45
C THR A 205 -7.20 -8.35 -8.41
N GLN A 206 -8.33 -8.14 -7.76
CA GLN A 206 -8.47 -7.28 -6.59
C GLN A 206 -8.24 -8.09 -5.30
N GLY A 207 -8.35 -7.44 -4.14
CA GLY A 207 -8.22 -8.09 -2.83
C GLY A 207 -6.78 -8.42 -2.44
N ILE A 208 -5.81 -7.81 -3.07
CA ILE A 208 -4.39 -7.94 -2.73
C ILE A 208 -3.73 -6.56 -2.75
N THR A 209 -2.90 -6.29 -1.73
CA THR A 209 -2.20 -5.01 -1.60
C THR A 209 -0.90 -5.19 -0.82
N TRP A 210 -0.06 -4.17 -0.80
CA TRP A 210 1.14 -4.12 0.00
C TRP A 210 1.40 -2.72 0.54
N TRP A 211 2.21 -2.63 1.61
CA TRP A 211 2.70 -1.38 2.18
C TRP A 211 4.06 -1.60 2.82
N ALA A 212 4.81 -0.51 3.03
CA ALA A 212 6.06 -0.54 3.78
C ALA A 212 5.82 -0.22 5.26
N ASP A 213 6.51 -0.93 6.14
CA ASP A 213 6.61 -0.67 7.58
C ASP A 213 8.09 -0.50 7.93
N TYR A 214 8.46 0.62 8.55
CA TYR A 214 9.81 0.94 8.96
C TYR A 214 9.92 0.96 10.48
N ASN A 215 10.95 0.29 11.00
CA ASN A 215 11.27 0.32 12.42
C ASN A 215 12.61 1.04 12.58
N LEU A 216 12.59 2.10 13.39
CA LEU A 216 13.74 2.94 13.67
C LEU A 216 14.08 2.87 15.15
N VAL A 217 15.37 2.80 15.44
CA VAL A 217 15.89 3.04 16.78
C VAL A 217 16.68 4.34 16.75
N PHE A 218 16.29 5.33 17.55
CA PHE A 218 17.03 6.57 17.68
C PHE A 218 18.05 6.43 18.80
N ASN A 219 19.29 6.70 18.49
CA ASN A 219 20.42 6.74 19.41
C ASN A 219 20.84 8.20 19.61
N PRO A 220 20.62 8.80 20.81
CA PRO A 220 21.03 10.18 21.09
C PRO A 220 22.54 10.37 20.89
N GLY A 221 22.92 11.53 20.38
CA GLY A 221 24.32 11.93 20.19
C GLY A 221 24.85 12.81 21.34
N ASP A 222 25.96 13.50 21.07
CA ASP A 222 26.63 14.35 22.05
C ASP A 222 25.84 15.63 22.40
N THR A 223 24.84 15.99 21.61
CA THR A 223 23.98 17.15 21.83
C THR A 223 22.50 16.74 21.81
N GLU A 224 21.64 17.54 22.46
CA GLU A 224 20.20 17.34 22.51
C GLU A 224 19.53 17.19 21.12
N ASN A 225 20.13 17.79 20.09
CA ASN A 225 19.54 17.89 18.75
C ASN A 225 20.15 16.91 17.75
N THR A 226 21.22 16.18 18.09
CA THR A 226 21.90 15.25 17.18
C THR A 226 21.83 13.83 17.66
N GLY A 227 21.93 12.89 16.74
CA GLY A 227 21.96 11.46 17.02
C GLY A 227 22.11 10.65 15.74
N THR A 228 21.92 9.35 15.88
CA THR A 228 21.86 8.42 14.76
C THR A 228 20.58 7.60 14.83
N ILE A 229 20.21 6.98 13.71
CA ILE A 229 19.14 6.00 13.68
C ILE A 229 19.64 4.67 13.09
N ASP A 230 19.12 3.58 13.64
CA ASP A 230 19.15 2.28 13.01
C ASP A 230 17.81 2.06 12.34
N LEU A 231 17.80 1.72 11.06
CA LEU A 231 16.62 1.62 10.22
C LEU A 231 16.47 0.23 9.63
N GLY A 232 15.38 -0.45 9.96
CA GLY A 232 14.93 -1.67 9.30
C GLY A 232 13.63 -1.45 8.55
N ALA A 233 13.48 -2.05 7.35
CA ALA A 233 12.32 -1.88 6.51
C ALA A 233 11.71 -3.22 6.10
N TRP A 234 10.39 -3.33 6.20
CA TRP A 234 9.59 -4.50 5.87
C TRP A 234 8.50 -4.16 4.88
N VAL A 235 8.21 -5.08 3.99
CA VAL A 235 7.01 -5.06 3.14
C VAL A 235 5.98 -6.01 3.74
N SER A 236 4.80 -5.51 3.98
CA SER A 236 3.63 -6.29 4.38
C SER A 236 2.71 -6.47 3.18
N ILE A 237 2.38 -7.70 2.82
CA ILE A 237 1.51 -8.06 1.71
C ILE A 237 0.27 -8.74 2.28
N LEU A 238 -0.89 -8.14 2.06
CA LEU A 238 -2.19 -8.70 2.41
C LEU A 238 -2.80 -9.35 1.18
N ASN A 239 -3.10 -10.64 1.25
CA ASN A 239 -3.80 -11.38 0.20
C ASN A 239 -5.16 -11.88 0.69
N GLN A 240 -6.22 -11.38 0.09
CA GLN A 240 -7.62 -11.83 0.23
C GLN A 240 -8.27 -11.95 -1.15
N SER A 241 -7.49 -12.21 -2.20
CA SER A 241 -7.95 -12.31 -3.58
C SER A 241 -8.76 -13.59 -3.86
N GLY A 242 -8.78 -14.53 -2.91
CA GLY A 242 -9.35 -15.86 -3.11
C GLY A 242 -8.45 -16.78 -3.93
N GLY A 243 -7.19 -16.40 -4.17
CA GLY A 243 -6.17 -17.21 -4.82
C GLY A 243 -4.92 -17.34 -3.95
N SER A 244 -4.32 -18.55 -3.93
CA SER A 244 -3.03 -18.79 -3.28
C SER A 244 -1.94 -18.93 -4.34
N TYR A 245 -0.80 -18.30 -4.12
CA TYR A 245 0.31 -18.24 -5.07
C TYR A 245 1.54 -18.91 -4.46
N THR A 246 1.84 -20.12 -4.92
CA THR A 246 2.96 -20.92 -4.42
C THR A 246 4.20 -20.68 -5.27
N ASP A 247 5.37 -20.53 -4.63
CA ASP A 247 6.68 -20.36 -5.30
C ASP A 247 6.66 -19.32 -6.43
N ALA A 248 6.00 -18.20 -6.18
CA ALA A 248 5.80 -17.17 -7.17
C ALA A 248 6.95 -16.17 -7.20
N GLN A 249 7.24 -15.65 -8.39
CA GLN A 249 8.06 -14.46 -8.57
C GLN A 249 7.28 -13.22 -8.15
N LEU A 250 7.82 -12.43 -7.24
CA LEU A 250 7.15 -11.26 -6.69
C LEU A 250 7.77 -9.97 -7.20
N LYS A 251 6.91 -9.07 -7.64
CA LYS A 251 7.22 -7.67 -7.94
C LYS A 251 6.23 -6.76 -7.24
N LEU A 252 6.72 -5.66 -6.70
CA LEU A 252 5.91 -4.64 -6.05
C LEU A 252 6.12 -3.33 -6.80
N VAL A 253 5.04 -2.62 -7.07
CA VAL A 253 5.08 -1.31 -7.74
C VAL A 253 4.66 -0.25 -6.75
N ALA A 254 5.56 0.70 -6.50
CA ALA A 254 5.32 1.90 -5.72
C ALA A 254 5.12 3.09 -6.64
N GLY A 255 4.08 3.89 -6.36
CA GLY A 255 3.69 5.08 -7.13
C GLY A 255 2.22 5.07 -7.50
N ASP A 256 1.71 6.24 -7.87
CA ASP A 256 0.29 6.47 -8.17
C ASP A 256 -0.04 6.09 -9.62
N VAL A 257 -0.44 4.85 -9.84
CA VAL A 257 -0.90 4.39 -11.16
C VAL A 257 -2.31 4.89 -11.42
N ASN A 258 -2.47 5.76 -12.44
CA ASN A 258 -3.79 6.27 -12.83
C ASN A 258 -4.64 5.15 -13.47
N ARG A 259 -5.79 4.90 -12.91
CA ARG A 259 -6.78 3.93 -13.42
C ARG A 259 -8.06 4.63 -13.83
N ALA A 260 -8.66 4.17 -14.94
CA ALA A 260 -10.00 4.59 -15.31
C ALA A 260 -11.00 4.09 -14.25
N GLN A 261 -11.47 5.00 -13.40
CA GLN A 261 -12.47 4.69 -12.37
C GLN A 261 -13.89 4.84 -12.92
N PRO A 262 -14.83 3.95 -12.61
CA PRO A 262 -16.23 4.25 -12.81
C PRO A 262 -16.61 5.43 -11.92
N ASN A 263 -16.92 6.56 -12.56
CA ASN A 263 -17.30 7.87 -12.03
C ASN A 263 -17.56 7.98 -10.50
N ASN A 264 -16.52 8.28 -9.72
CA ASN A 264 -16.62 9.00 -8.47
C ASN A 264 -15.57 10.12 -8.49
N LYS A 265 -16.04 11.37 -8.56
CA LYS A 265 -15.19 12.53 -8.72
C LYS A 265 -14.39 12.84 -7.46
N SER A 266 -13.07 12.73 -7.53
CA SER A 266 -12.13 13.48 -6.70
C SER A 266 -10.88 13.76 -7.52
N PHE A 267 -10.64 15.05 -7.76
CA PHE A 267 -9.43 15.56 -8.41
C PHE A 267 -8.35 15.78 -7.36
N TYR A 268 -7.17 15.22 -7.51
CA TYR A 268 -5.93 15.77 -6.97
C TYR A 268 -4.80 15.60 -8.00
N GLY A 269 -4.05 16.67 -8.20
CA GLY A 269 -3.03 16.81 -9.25
C GLY A 269 -1.72 16.12 -8.89
N GLY A 270 -1.05 15.63 -9.93
CA GLY A 270 0.25 14.97 -9.84
C GLY A 270 1.42 15.93 -10.02
N TYR A 271 2.58 15.56 -9.48
CA TYR A 271 3.88 16.17 -9.72
C TYR A 271 4.76 15.20 -10.53
N GLU A 272 5.56 15.77 -11.45
CA GLU A 272 6.47 15.01 -12.29
C GLU A 272 7.83 14.79 -11.60
N ALA A 273 8.41 13.59 -11.72
CA ALA A 273 9.73 13.25 -11.19
C ALA A 273 10.65 12.66 -12.28
N MET A 274 11.92 13.00 -12.23
CA MET A 274 12.96 12.59 -13.20
C MET A 274 13.64 11.28 -12.78
N SER A 275 14.01 10.47 -13.77
CA SER A 275 14.55 9.11 -13.66
C SER A 275 16.05 9.03 -13.42
N ALA A 276 16.52 7.98 -12.71
CA ALA A 276 17.91 7.54 -12.67
C ALA A 276 18.05 6.02 -12.46
N ARG A 277 19.17 5.47 -12.95
CA ARG A 277 19.44 4.06 -13.28
C ARG A 277 20.14 3.29 -12.14
N ALA A 278 19.80 2.00 -11.98
CA ALA A 278 20.23 1.07 -10.95
C ALA A 278 21.46 0.22 -11.26
N VAL A 279 22.12 -0.39 -10.28
CA VAL A 279 22.74 -1.74 -10.31
C VAL A 279 23.04 -2.22 -8.89
N SER A 280 22.62 -3.42 -8.52
CA SER A 280 23.38 -4.60 -8.01
C SER A 280 22.49 -5.56 -7.24
N ALA A 281 22.75 -6.86 -7.40
CA ALA A 281 21.92 -7.95 -6.91
C ALA A 281 22.37 -8.44 -5.53
N ASP A 282 21.38 -8.60 -4.65
CA ASP A 282 21.46 -9.50 -3.50
C ASP A 282 20.08 -10.18 -3.32
N MET A 283 19.97 -11.24 -2.50
CA MET A 283 18.75 -12.06 -2.38
C MET A 283 17.53 -11.33 -1.79
N GLY A 284 17.63 -10.03 -1.51
CA GLY A 284 16.55 -9.10 -1.14
C GLY A 284 15.74 -8.60 -2.34
N PHE A 285 15.10 -7.45 -2.16
CA PHE A 285 14.46 -6.75 -3.27
C PHE A 285 15.47 -5.95 -4.08
N GLU A 286 15.43 -6.11 -5.42
CA GLU A 286 16.08 -5.21 -6.35
C GLU A 286 15.12 -4.09 -6.76
N GLU A 287 15.50 -2.85 -6.53
CA GLU A 287 14.75 -1.70 -7.02
C GLU A 287 15.20 -1.34 -8.43
N LYS A 288 14.25 -1.04 -9.29
CA LYS A 288 14.50 -0.42 -10.58
C LYS A 288 13.43 0.61 -10.93
N SER A 289 13.83 1.68 -11.57
CA SER A 289 12.90 2.60 -12.22
C SER A 289 12.15 1.90 -13.35
N PHE A 290 10.84 2.00 -13.35
CA PHE A 290 9.96 1.47 -14.39
C PHE A 290 8.92 2.52 -14.75
N PHE A 291 9.10 3.18 -15.91
CA PHE A 291 8.35 4.36 -16.28
C PHE A 291 8.56 5.47 -15.21
N GLU A 292 7.52 6.04 -14.63
CA GLU A 292 7.57 7.02 -13.53
C GLU A 292 7.37 6.36 -12.14
N TYR A 293 7.47 5.03 -12.04
CA TYR A 293 7.27 4.24 -10.84
C TYR A 293 8.57 3.55 -10.39
N HIS A 294 8.59 3.10 -9.15
CA HIS A 294 9.64 2.24 -8.64
C HIS A 294 9.12 0.81 -8.53
N LEU A 295 9.85 -0.13 -9.15
CA LEU A 295 9.54 -1.55 -9.13
C LEU A 295 10.57 -2.27 -8.28
N TYR A 296 10.10 -2.94 -7.24
CA TYR A 296 10.90 -3.76 -6.34
C TYR A 296 10.68 -5.22 -6.70
N ALA A 297 11.69 -5.89 -7.24
CA ALA A 297 11.65 -7.30 -7.61
C ALA A 297 12.34 -8.13 -6.53
N LEU A 298 11.63 -9.10 -5.94
CA LEU A 298 12.24 -10.03 -4.98
C LEU A 298 13.11 -11.04 -5.71
N GLY A 299 14.39 -11.15 -5.35
CA GLY A 299 15.40 -12.02 -5.97
C GLY A 299 15.15 -13.53 -5.78
N ARG A 300 14.18 -13.92 -4.94
CA ARG A 300 13.78 -15.30 -4.66
C ARG A 300 12.30 -15.52 -4.84
N LYS A 301 11.89 -16.76 -5.07
CA LYS A 301 10.48 -17.13 -5.08
C LYS A 301 9.87 -17.08 -3.68
N VAL A 302 8.57 -16.76 -3.60
CA VAL A 302 7.83 -16.67 -2.35
C VAL A 302 6.42 -17.21 -2.51
N SER A 303 5.91 -17.86 -1.45
CA SER A 303 4.51 -18.29 -1.40
C SER A 303 3.66 -17.27 -0.65
N ILE A 304 2.52 -16.88 -1.25
CA ILE A 304 1.56 -15.91 -0.72
C ILE A 304 0.19 -16.60 -0.65
N PRO A 305 -0.15 -17.23 0.49
CA PRO A 305 -1.43 -17.90 0.65
C PRO A 305 -2.61 -16.92 0.65
N ASP A 306 -3.79 -17.38 0.27
CA ASP A 306 -5.03 -16.63 0.45
C ASP A 306 -5.33 -16.41 1.95
N ARG A 307 -6.01 -15.31 2.27
CA ARG A 307 -6.39 -14.90 3.65
C ARG A 307 -5.19 -14.83 4.59
N SER A 308 -4.09 -14.30 4.11
CA SER A 308 -2.85 -14.16 4.87
C SER A 308 -2.22 -12.79 4.72
N THR A 309 -1.39 -12.45 5.70
CA THR A 309 -0.46 -11.32 5.62
C THR A 309 0.96 -11.88 5.63
N LYS A 310 1.72 -11.57 4.62
CA LYS A 310 3.13 -11.96 4.48
C LYS A 310 4.01 -10.75 4.69
N GLN A 311 5.03 -10.89 5.54
CA GLN A 311 6.07 -9.86 5.71
C GLN A 311 7.38 -10.34 5.09
N ILE A 312 8.05 -9.45 4.37
CA ILE A 312 9.33 -9.68 3.71
C ILE A 312 10.20 -8.45 3.97
N GLU A 313 11.45 -8.66 4.33
CA GLU A 313 12.42 -7.57 4.49
C GLU A 313 12.61 -6.84 3.16
N LEU A 314 12.49 -5.51 3.17
CA LEU A 314 12.62 -4.68 1.96
C LEU A 314 14.09 -4.48 1.59
N PHE A 315 14.92 -4.17 2.59
CA PHE A 315 16.37 -4.08 2.49
C PHE A 315 17.00 -4.42 3.85
N GLU A 316 18.28 -4.78 3.85
CA GLU A 316 19.03 -5.04 5.07
C GLU A 316 19.03 -3.84 6.01
N SER A 317 18.95 -4.10 7.31
CA SER A 317 18.95 -3.03 8.31
C SER A 317 20.23 -2.20 8.22
N VAL A 318 20.08 -0.89 8.21
CA VAL A 318 21.16 0.09 8.15
C VAL A 318 21.32 0.75 9.52
N SER A 319 22.54 0.82 10.03
CA SER A 319 22.86 1.43 11.32
C SER A 319 23.62 2.74 11.17
N ASP A 320 23.62 3.54 12.23
CA ASP A 320 24.40 4.77 12.36
C ASP A 320 24.07 5.86 11.32
N VAL A 321 22.83 5.90 10.79
CA VAL A 321 22.41 6.96 9.89
C VAL A 321 22.26 8.27 10.66
N PRO A 322 22.99 9.34 10.32
CA PRO A 322 22.90 10.62 11.03
C PRO A 322 21.47 11.17 11.01
N ALA A 323 21.00 11.59 12.18
CA ALA A 323 19.67 12.14 12.36
C ALA A 323 19.71 13.39 13.25
N THR A 324 18.76 14.28 13.03
CA THR A 324 18.61 15.53 13.78
C THR A 324 17.22 15.60 14.39
N LYS A 325 17.15 15.86 15.69
CA LYS A 325 15.90 16.20 16.38
C LYS A 325 15.62 17.68 16.18
N ILE A 326 14.45 18.03 15.74
CA ILE A 326 14.01 19.40 15.46
C ILE A 326 12.74 19.67 16.29
N LEU A 327 12.75 20.76 17.06
CA LEU A 327 11.56 21.25 17.73
C LEU A 327 10.89 22.30 16.82
N VAL A 328 9.60 22.16 16.58
CA VAL A 328 8.84 23.07 15.72
C VAL A 328 7.66 23.65 16.50
N TYR A 329 7.63 24.96 16.63
CA TYR A 329 6.45 25.66 17.12
C TYR A 329 5.67 26.26 15.96
N ASP A 330 4.47 25.76 15.71
CA ASP A 330 3.52 26.30 14.74
C ASP A 330 2.25 26.73 15.48
N GLY A 331 2.23 27.98 15.91
CA GLY A 331 1.10 28.57 16.64
C GLY A 331 -0.15 28.74 15.79
N ALA A 332 -0.02 28.73 14.46
CA ALA A 332 -1.08 28.98 13.49
C ALA A 332 -1.34 27.80 12.56
N GLN A 333 -0.99 26.57 12.94
CA GLN A 333 -1.04 25.35 12.16
C GLN A 333 -2.37 25.12 11.42
N GLN A 334 -3.51 25.46 12.05
CA GLN A 334 -4.82 25.33 11.43
C GLN A 334 -4.99 26.17 10.16
N PHE A 335 -4.12 27.17 9.93
CA PHE A 335 -4.16 28.04 8.76
C PHE A 335 -3.16 27.65 7.65
N ALA A 336 -2.30 26.66 7.86
CA ALA A 336 -1.30 26.20 6.91
C ALA A 336 -1.86 25.92 5.50
N HIS A 337 -3.06 25.34 5.44
CA HIS A 337 -3.74 24.97 4.20
C HIS A 337 -4.89 25.89 3.79
N TYR A 338 -5.07 26.99 4.51
CA TYR A 338 -6.18 27.90 4.25
C TYR A 338 -5.97 28.67 2.94
N ARG A 339 -6.91 28.53 2.00
CA ARG A 339 -6.93 29.25 0.72
C ARG A 339 -8.29 29.85 0.51
N TYR A 340 -8.37 31.19 0.48
CA TYR A 340 -9.60 31.91 0.22
C TYR A 340 -9.63 32.46 -1.20
N ALA A 341 -10.85 32.57 -1.73
CA ALA A 341 -11.10 33.31 -2.96
C ALA A 341 -10.99 34.84 -2.76
N ASN A 342 -11.11 35.30 -1.51
CA ASN A 342 -11.03 36.72 -1.12
C ASN A 342 -10.19 36.89 0.14
N ALA A 343 -9.54 38.04 0.28
CA ALA A 343 -8.78 38.37 1.47
C ALA A 343 -9.66 38.37 2.74
N ASN A 344 -9.17 37.76 3.83
CA ASN A 344 -9.90 37.73 5.09
C ASN A 344 -9.57 38.97 5.93
N THR A 345 -10.56 39.78 6.20
CA THR A 345 -10.44 41.06 6.94
C THR A 345 -11.01 41.03 8.36
N ASP A 346 -11.40 39.86 8.86
CA ASP A 346 -11.89 39.70 10.22
C ASP A 346 -10.71 39.73 11.21
N GLN A 347 -10.79 40.58 12.23
CA GLN A 347 -9.75 40.71 13.26
C GLN A 347 -9.55 39.44 14.05
N SER A 348 -10.63 38.70 14.35
CA SER A 348 -10.56 37.48 15.16
C SER A 348 -9.99 36.30 14.39
N PHE A 349 -9.89 36.41 13.06
CA PHE A 349 -9.35 35.37 12.23
C PHE A 349 -7.83 35.26 12.45
N GLY A 350 -7.36 34.08 12.82
CA GLY A 350 -5.94 33.84 13.11
C GLY A 350 -5.48 34.22 14.53
N SER A 351 -6.41 34.68 15.39
CA SER A 351 -6.09 34.98 16.80
C SER A 351 -5.96 33.73 17.67
N ASN A 352 -6.58 32.61 17.28
CA ASN A 352 -6.42 31.35 18.01
C ASN A 352 -5.03 30.76 17.76
N SER A 353 -4.38 30.31 18.81
CA SER A 353 -3.08 29.64 18.73
C SER A 353 -3.07 28.36 19.53
N ASN A 354 -2.12 27.47 19.23
CA ASN A 354 -1.80 26.33 20.07
C ASN A 354 -0.55 26.63 20.90
N ALA A 355 -0.32 25.86 21.97
CA ALA A 355 0.84 26.00 22.83
C ALA A 355 1.86 24.87 22.65
N LYS A 356 1.60 23.92 21.76
CA LYS A 356 2.39 22.70 21.62
C LYS A 356 3.57 22.94 20.69
N VAL A 357 4.74 22.51 21.12
CA VAL A 357 5.94 22.43 20.30
C VAL A 357 6.09 20.99 19.82
N GLU A 358 6.11 20.79 18.52
CA GLU A 358 6.22 19.47 17.91
C GLU A 358 7.67 18.99 17.93
N VAL A 359 7.86 17.68 18.15
CA VAL A 359 9.16 17.00 18.05
C VAL A 359 9.22 16.26 16.72
N HIS A 360 10.19 16.61 15.90
CA HIS A 360 10.46 15.97 14.63
C HIS A 360 11.83 15.31 14.63
N LEU A 361 11.97 14.18 13.95
CA LEU A 361 13.23 13.53 13.64
C LEU A 361 13.47 13.63 12.13
N ARG A 362 14.65 14.09 11.74
CA ARG A 362 15.01 14.31 10.34
C ARG A 362 16.31 13.60 10.00
N PHE A 363 16.32 12.84 8.90
CA PHE A 363 17.51 12.18 8.36
C PHE A 363 17.50 12.24 6.83
N LYS A 364 18.61 11.91 6.19
CA LYS A 364 18.76 11.94 4.74
C LYS A 364 18.79 10.54 4.16
N ASN A 365 17.99 10.30 3.11
CA ASN A 365 17.97 9.03 2.38
C ASN A 365 19.09 9.03 1.32
N ASP A 366 20.34 8.85 1.70
CA ASP A 366 21.46 8.84 0.76
C ASP A 366 22.38 7.61 0.92
N LYS A 367 23.21 7.38 -0.10
CA LYS A 367 24.14 6.25 -0.15
C LYS A 367 25.33 6.39 0.78
N ASP A 368 25.71 7.62 1.11
CA ASP A 368 26.89 7.88 1.94
C ASP A 368 26.67 7.36 3.36
N HIS A 369 25.40 7.21 3.75
CA HIS A 369 24.98 6.68 5.04
C HIS A 369 24.28 5.31 4.95
N GLY A 370 24.54 4.54 3.87
CA GLY A 370 24.02 3.18 3.70
C GLY A 370 22.59 3.06 3.19
N LEU A 371 21.90 4.20 3.00
CA LEU A 371 20.58 4.27 2.39
C LEU A 371 20.69 4.56 0.87
N GLY A 372 19.79 5.33 0.29
CA GLY A 372 19.84 5.77 -1.12
C GLY A 372 19.08 4.87 -2.08
N MET A 373 18.22 4.01 -1.56
CA MET A 373 17.11 3.38 -2.27
C MET A 373 15.90 4.30 -2.14
N PRO A 374 15.05 4.46 -3.17
CA PRO A 374 13.76 5.11 -2.99
C PRO A 374 12.96 4.38 -1.89
N LEU A 375 12.40 5.15 -0.97
CA LEU A 375 11.61 4.58 0.12
C LEU A 375 10.13 4.61 -0.27
N PRO A 376 9.44 3.47 -0.36
CA PRO A 376 8.00 3.44 -0.54
C PRO A 376 7.28 4.19 0.58
N SER A 377 6.11 4.73 0.23
CA SER A 377 5.20 5.29 1.24
C SER A 377 4.91 4.24 2.31
N GLY A 378 5.03 4.62 3.58
CA GLY A 378 4.99 3.67 4.68
C GLY A 378 4.89 4.31 6.05
N ARG A 379 4.70 3.48 7.07
CA ARG A 379 4.64 3.89 8.46
C ARG A 379 6.01 3.69 9.11
N MET A 380 6.55 4.76 9.66
CA MET A 380 7.78 4.76 10.44
C MET A 380 7.46 4.76 11.93
N ARG A 381 7.92 3.74 12.64
CA ARG A 381 7.86 3.63 14.11
C ARG A 381 9.23 3.86 14.67
N VAL A 382 9.32 4.75 15.66
CA VAL A 382 10.57 5.13 16.28
C VAL A 382 10.56 4.72 17.74
N SER A 383 11.62 4.04 18.13
CA SER A 383 11.90 3.68 19.52
C SER A 383 13.27 4.25 19.93
N GLN A 384 13.50 4.37 21.21
CA GLN A 384 14.78 4.77 21.80
C GLN A 384 15.13 3.78 22.91
N LEU A 385 16.41 3.46 23.07
CA LEU A 385 16.86 2.62 24.17
C LEU A 385 16.77 3.41 25.48
N ASP A 386 16.10 2.86 26.48
CA ASP A 386 16.22 3.32 27.86
C ASP A 386 17.43 2.62 28.50
N GLU A 387 18.45 3.41 28.84
CA GLU A 387 19.68 2.90 29.46
C GLU A 387 19.46 2.33 30.87
N ALA A 388 18.36 2.69 31.52
CA ALA A 388 18.08 2.26 32.90
C ALA A 388 17.76 0.76 33.00
N ASP A 389 17.09 0.22 31.97
CA ASP A 389 16.68 -1.19 31.97
C ASP A 389 17.02 -1.93 30.65
N ASN A 390 17.67 -1.26 29.70
CA ASN A 390 17.96 -1.72 28.35
C ASN A 390 16.72 -2.13 27.53
N ALA A 391 15.57 -1.50 27.80
CA ALA A 391 14.36 -1.68 27.01
C ALA A 391 14.28 -0.65 25.88
N TYR A 392 13.64 -1.04 24.77
CA TYR A 392 13.31 -0.11 23.69
C TYR A 392 11.93 0.51 23.93
N GLU A 393 11.93 1.81 24.25
CA GLU A 393 10.72 2.55 24.49
C GLU A 393 10.23 3.22 23.21
N PHE A 394 8.92 3.09 22.95
CA PHE A 394 8.27 3.71 21.80
C PHE A 394 8.18 5.24 22.01
N ILE A 395 8.76 6.03 21.10
CA ILE A 395 8.77 7.48 21.19
C ILE A 395 7.89 8.19 20.15
N GLY A 396 7.39 7.47 19.14
CA GLY A 396 6.42 8.00 18.19
C GLY A 396 6.35 7.25 16.87
N GLU A 397 5.30 7.55 16.11
CA GLU A 397 5.15 7.03 14.74
C GLU A 397 4.55 8.09 13.81
N SER A 398 4.93 8.02 12.55
CA SER A 398 4.39 8.86 11.48
C SER A 398 4.33 8.08 10.17
N VAL A 399 3.63 8.66 9.20
CA VAL A 399 3.58 8.14 7.84
C VAL A 399 4.48 9.00 6.97
N ILE A 400 5.24 8.37 6.09
CA ILE A 400 5.99 9.04 5.03
C ILE A 400 5.35 8.77 3.68
N ASP A 401 5.42 9.74 2.79
CA ASP A 401 5.14 9.57 1.37
C ASP A 401 6.30 8.86 0.65
N HIS A 402 6.08 8.49 -0.63
CA HIS A 402 7.16 8.01 -1.48
C HIS A 402 8.32 9.00 -1.48
N THR A 403 9.46 8.57 -0.95
CA THR A 403 10.61 9.44 -0.76
C THR A 403 11.75 9.00 -1.69
N PRO A 404 12.11 9.84 -2.67
CA PRO A 404 13.23 9.58 -3.56
C PRO A 404 14.56 9.48 -2.81
N ARG A 405 15.57 8.94 -3.49
CA ARG A 405 16.94 9.01 -2.99
C ARG A 405 17.44 10.46 -2.92
N ASN A 406 18.35 10.72 -1.99
CA ASN A 406 18.97 12.01 -1.68
C ASN A 406 18.01 13.04 -1.07
N GLU A 407 16.75 12.68 -0.81
CA GLU A 407 15.78 13.53 -0.14
C GLU A 407 15.82 13.36 1.39
N HIS A 408 15.35 14.37 2.09
CA HIS A 408 15.19 14.33 3.54
C HIS A 408 13.87 13.67 3.93
N VAL A 409 13.95 12.77 4.90
CA VAL A 409 12.79 12.22 5.61
C VAL A 409 12.61 12.99 6.90
N THR A 410 11.40 13.47 7.15
CA THR A 410 11.05 14.14 8.42
C THR A 410 9.86 13.42 9.06
N ILE A 411 10.04 12.98 10.30
CA ILE A 411 9.06 12.19 11.05
C ILE A 411 8.60 13.01 12.25
N LYS A 412 7.31 13.27 12.39
CA LYS A 412 6.74 13.85 13.61
C LYS A 412 6.59 12.75 14.66
N LEU A 413 7.25 12.89 15.79
CA LEU A 413 7.22 11.93 16.89
C LEU A 413 6.13 12.23 17.92
N GLY A 414 5.87 13.52 18.17
CA GLY A 414 4.92 13.95 19.18
C GLY A 414 5.06 15.42 19.52
N ASN A 415 4.82 15.77 20.78
CA ASN A 415 4.98 17.14 21.28
C ASN A 415 5.94 17.15 22.48
N ALA A 416 6.79 18.16 22.55
CA ALA A 416 7.66 18.38 23.70
C ALA A 416 6.82 18.68 24.94
N PHE A 417 7.23 18.13 26.09
CA PHE A 417 6.57 18.38 27.37
C PHE A 417 7.08 19.68 28.00
N ASP A 418 8.41 19.89 27.98
CA ASP A 418 9.11 20.98 28.68
C ASP A 418 9.40 22.19 27.79
N VAL A 419 8.87 22.23 26.56
CA VAL A 419 8.98 23.39 25.66
C VAL A 419 7.58 23.82 25.23
N VAL A 420 7.22 25.07 25.52
CA VAL A 420 5.84 25.57 25.34
C VAL A 420 5.88 26.87 24.56
N GLY A 421 5.02 26.99 23.56
CA GLY A 421 4.83 28.20 22.77
C GLY A 421 3.56 28.98 23.13
N GLU A 422 3.58 30.27 22.86
CA GLU A 422 2.43 31.16 22.94
C GLU A 422 2.49 32.14 21.78
N ARG A 423 1.37 32.37 21.11
CA ARG A 423 1.26 33.30 19.98
C ARG A 423 0.10 34.23 20.22
N LYS A 424 0.31 35.54 20.13
CA LYS A 424 -0.69 36.55 20.38
C LYS A 424 -0.66 37.63 19.31
N GLN A 425 -1.83 37.97 18.75
CA GLN A 425 -1.99 39.15 17.94
C GLN A 425 -1.96 40.39 18.85
N THR A 426 -1.04 41.31 18.60
CA THR A 426 -0.82 42.51 19.44
C THR A 426 -1.43 43.77 18.81
N ASP A 427 -1.50 43.85 17.47
CA ASP A 427 -2.13 44.98 16.75
C ASP A 427 -2.83 44.45 15.50
N PHE A 428 -3.92 45.18 15.12
CA PHE A 428 -4.68 44.90 13.92
C PHE A 428 -5.24 46.18 13.34
N LYS A 429 -4.89 46.47 12.08
CA LYS A 429 -5.36 47.61 11.32
C LYS A 429 -5.86 47.15 9.96
N ARG A 430 -6.95 47.73 9.47
CA ARG A 430 -7.50 47.41 8.15
C ARG A 430 -7.94 48.65 7.38
N GLY A 431 -7.80 48.58 6.07
CA GLY A 431 -8.38 49.53 5.13
C GLY A 431 -9.28 48.87 4.10
N SER A 432 -9.58 49.58 3.02
CA SER A 432 -10.46 49.05 1.98
C SER A 432 -9.82 47.89 1.20
N ARG A 433 -8.47 47.86 1.05
CA ARG A 433 -7.72 46.88 0.25
C ARG A 433 -6.42 46.46 0.93
N TRP A 434 -6.34 46.54 2.22
CA TRP A 434 -5.19 46.13 2.99
C TRP A 434 -5.54 45.74 4.43
N VAL A 435 -4.73 44.88 5.01
CA VAL A 435 -4.70 44.54 6.43
C VAL A 435 -3.24 44.58 6.91
N THR A 436 -3.03 45.15 8.09
CA THR A 436 -1.73 45.03 8.80
C THR A 436 -2.01 44.43 10.17
N GLU A 437 -1.25 43.45 10.53
CA GLU A 437 -1.31 42.80 11.85
C GLU A 437 0.05 42.58 12.45
N SER A 438 0.17 42.64 13.75
CA SER A 438 1.39 42.41 14.51
C SER A 438 1.19 41.25 15.47
N PHE A 439 2.23 40.44 15.63
CA PHE A 439 2.22 39.28 16.51
C PHE A 439 3.39 39.33 17.48
N GLU A 440 3.16 38.81 18.67
CA GLU A 440 4.15 38.44 19.67
C GLU A 440 4.10 36.93 19.84
N ILE A 441 5.25 36.29 19.71
CA ILE A 441 5.42 34.84 19.88
C ILE A 441 6.42 34.61 20.98
N LYS A 442 6.04 33.85 21.99
CA LYS A 442 6.92 33.48 23.12
C LYS A 442 7.12 31.99 23.11
N VAL A 443 8.36 31.55 23.21
CA VAL A 443 8.71 30.15 23.39
C VAL A 443 9.52 30.01 24.67
N ARG A 444 9.06 29.11 25.55
CA ARG A 444 9.66 28.84 26.86
C ARG A 444 10.32 27.48 26.88
N ASN A 445 11.57 27.43 27.24
CA ASN A 445 12.31 26.22 27.49
C ASN A 445 12.39 25.98 29.03
N GLN A 446 11.77 24.88 29.50
CA GLN A 446 11.81 24.48 30.92
C GLN A 446 12.86 23.37 31.18
N LYS A 447 13.66 23.02 30.17
CA LYS A 447 14.74 22.04 30.29
C LYS A 447 15.99 22.71 30.93
N GLU A 448 16.88 21.86 31.48
CA GLU A 448 18.16 22.25 32.01
C GLU A 448 19.23 22.51 30.93
N GLU A 449 18.90 22.24 29.65
CA GLU A 449 19.78 22.39 28.49
C GLU A 449 19.19 23.36 27.45
N PRO A 450 20.03 24.00 26.64
CA PRO A 450 19.55 24.87 25.57
C PRO A 450 18.85 24.03 24.46
N VAL A 451 17.85 24.60 23.84
CA VAL A 451 17.12 23.97 22.73
C VAL A 451 17.03 24.88 21.51
N ASP A 452 17.17 24.27 20.33
CA ASP A 452 16.88 24.96 19.08
C ASP A 452 15.44 24.70 18.69
N VAL A 453 14.69 25.77 18.44
CA VAL A 453 13.30 25.73 18.06
C VAL A 453 13.11 26.47 16.74
N LEU A 454 12.44 25.83 15.80
CA LEU A 454 11.98 26.45 14.57
C LEU A 454 10.56 26.97 14.78
N VAL A 455 10.41 28.29 14.84
CA VAL A 455 9.09 28.91 14.92
C VAL A 455 8.58 29.11 13.50
N GLN A 456 7.51 28.42 13.18
CA GLN A 456 6.88 28.46 11.85
C GLN A 456 5.63 29.34 11.90
N GLU A 457 5.55 30.31 10.98
CA GLU A 457 4.42 31.20 10.82
C GLU A 457 3.82 31.13 9.41
N HIS A 458 2.50 31.25 9.33
CA HIS A 458 1.74 31.22 8.10
C HIS A 458 1.14 32.57 7.76
N LEU A 459 1.43 33.10 6.55
CA LEU A 459 0.86 34.34 6.02
C LEU A 459 -0.49 34.02 5.36
N TYR A 460 -1.55 33.88 6.16
CA TYR A 460 -2.79 33.20 5.80
C TYR A 460 -3.92 34.11 5.26
N ARG A 461 -3.82 35.45 5.41
CA ARG A 461 -4.92 36.33 5.02
C ARG A 461 -5.04 36.56 3.52
N TRP A 462 -3.89 36.68 2.84
CA TRP A 462 -3.81 36.89 1.40
C TRP A 462 -2.44 36.48 0.86
N SER A 463 -2.37 36.30 -0.47
CA SER A 463 -1.14 35.89 -1.15
C SER A 463 -0.07 36.97 -1.28
N ASN A 464 -0.49 38.25 -1.33
CA ASN A 464 0.43 39.38 -1.35
C ASN A 464 0.62 39.87 0.10
N ALA A 465 1.71 39.43 0.69
CA ALA A 465 2.04 39.62 2.11
C ALA A 465 3.51 40.04 2.25
N ASP A 466 3.75 41.14 2.92
CA ASP A 466 5.10 41.68 3.17
C ASP A 466 5.34 41.79 4.68
N ILE A 467 6.47 41.28 5.17
CA ILE A 467 6.92 41.53 6.53
C ILE A 467 7.50 42.93 6.60
N THR A 468 6.83 43.80 7.31
CA THR A 468 7.22 45.24 7.38
C THR A 468 8.04 45.59 8.61
N ALA A 469 8.04 44.74 9.63
CA ALA A 469 8.89 44.87 10.82
C ALA A 469 9.10 43.49 11.45
N THR A 470 10.26 43.25 11.96
CA THR A 470 10.62 42.07 12.78
C THR A 470 11.83 42.40 13.64
N ASP A 471 11.94 41.75 14.80
CA ASP A 471 13.10 41.83 15.69
C ASP A 471 14.05 40.64 15.54
N HIS A 472 13.66 39.61 14.74
CA HIS A 472 14.44 38.42 14.47
C HIS A 472 14.68 38.21 12.97
N GLU A 473 15.77 37.55 12.63
CA GLU A 473 16.00 37.06 11.27
C GLU A 473 15.04 35.93 10.98
N TYR A 474 14.60 35.84 9.73
CA TYR A 474 13.68 34.78 9.27
C TYR A 474 14.05 34.29 7.86
N ASP A 475 13.73 33.02 7.63
CA ASP A 475 13.83 32.38 6.31
C ASP A 475 12.45 32.35 5.66
N GLN A 476 12.33 32.84 4.43
CA GLN A 476 11.12 32.69 3.66
C GLN A 476 11.16 31.36 2.92
N ILE A 477 10.31 30.41 3.32
CA ILE A 477 10.27 29.04 2.78
C ILE A 477 9.46 29.00 1.49
N ASP A 478 8.33 29.67 1.50
CA ASP A 478 7.48 29.86 0.32
C ASP A 478 6.70 31.21 0.42
N SER A 479 5.80 31.47 -0.50
CA SER A 479 5.02 32.73 -0.54
C SER A 479 4.15 32.97 0.69
N ARG A 480 3.99 31.99 1.58
CA ARG A 480 3.06 32.05 2.73
C ARG A 480 3.66 31.51 4.02
N THR A 481 4.86 30.94 3.99
CA THR A 481 5.49 30.33 5.15
C THR A 481 6.83 30.99 5.43
N ILE A 482 7.01 31.43 6.66
CA ILE A 482 8.27 31.96 7.17
C ILE A 482 8.71 31.17 8.40
N HIS A 483 10.00 31.01 8.56
CA HIS A 483 10.64 30.33 9.69
C HIS A 483 11.54 31.28 10.45
N PHE A 484 11.41 31.30 11.79
CA PHE A 484 12.34 31.96 12.69
C PHE A 484 13.13 30.86 13.42
N PRO A 485 14.42 30.62 13.07
CA PRO A 485 15.28 29.73 13.84
C PRO A 485 15.76 30.45 15.12
N ILE A 486 15.47 29.88 16.29
CA ILE A 486 15.88 30.45 17.59
C ILE A 486 16.53 29.39 18.47
N THR A 487 17.50 29.83 19.29
CA THR A 487 18.08 28.99 20.35
C THR A 487 17.67 29.57 21.68
N ILE A 488 17.07 28.75 22.55
CA ILE A 488 16.56 29.16 23.86
C ILE A 488 17.41 28.51 24.96
N GLY A 489 18.01 29.29 25.80
CA GLY A 489 18.81 28.81 26.93
C GLY A 489 17.97 28.01 27.95
N PRO A 490 18.67 27.30 28.89
CA PRO A 490 18.01 26.57 29.98
C PRO A 490 17.10 27.49 30.80
N GLU A 491 15.87 27.05 31.09
CA GLU A 491 14.90 27.78 31.91
C GLU A 491 14.62 29.23 31.43
N GLN A 492 14.78 29.48 30.11
CA GLN A 492 14.60 30.82 29.50
C GLN A 492 13.37 30.88 28.57
N GLU A 493 12.99 32.12 28.26
CA GLU A 493 11.96 32.47 27.29
C GLU A 493 12.58 33.35 26.20
N GLU A 494 12.26 33.05 24.95
CA GLU A 494 12.58 33.89 23.80
C GLU A 494 11.27 34.48 23.23
N THR A 495 11.32 35.78 22.86
CA THR A 495 10.16 36.51 22.37
C THR A 495 10.46 37.07 20.99
N ILE A 496 9.68 36.66 19.99
CA ILE A 496 9.72 37.15 18.62
C ILE A 496 8.56 38.10 18.39
N THR A 497 8.83 39.27 17.79
CA THR A 497 7.79 40.17 17.32
C THR A 497 7.92 40.40 15.81
N TYR A 498 6.78 40.36 15.10
CA TYR A 498 6.76 40.71 13.69
C TYR A 498 5.46 41.38 13.27
N THR A 499 5.52 42.15 12.18
CA THR A 499 4.37 42.82 11.57
C THR A 499 4.29 42.44 10.11
N VAL A 500 3.11 41.99 9.67
CA VAL A 500 2.81 41.65 8.29
C VAL A 500 1.76 42.57 7.70
N HIS A 501 2.01 43.00 6.47
CA HIS A 501 1.10 43.85 5.66
C HIS A 501 0.59 43.08 4.45
N TYR A 502 -0.73 42.97 4.33
CA TYR A 502 -1.42 42.33 3.20
C TYR A 502 -2.10 43.35 2.32
N THR A 503 -2.03 43.16 0.98
CA THR A 503 -2.68 44.01 -0.01
C THR A 503 -3.40 43.21 -1.10
N TRP A 504 -4.55 43.72 -1.62
CA TRP A 504 -5.33 43.08 -2.71
C TRP A 504 -6.04 44.04 -3.63
#